data_cc9eb2cb82d1f0470fda60710a8c3fd7
#
_entry.id   cc9eb2cb82d1f0470fda60710a8c3fd7
#
_cell.length_a   1.000
_cell.length_b   1.000
_cell.length_c   1.000
_cell.angle_alpha   90.00
_cell.angle_beta   90.00
_cell.angle_gamma   90.00
#
_symmetry.space_group_name_H-M   'P 1'
#
loop_
_entity.id
_entity.type
_entity.pdbx_description
1 polymer ?
#
loop_
_entity_poly.entity_id
_entity_poly.type
_entity_poly.pdbx_seq_one_letter_code
_entity_poly.pdbx_strand_id
1 'polypeptide(L)'
;MKIYNQLEVIAVLFKRKIYQKLIDWKNNAAGEKALMIEGARRIGKSTIVEEFAKNEYKSYLLIDFNDASDAVKNAFSLYLNDLDTFFMILSVEYNVQLYPKESIIIFDEVQQFPKARQSIKKLVKDGRYDYIETGSLISIKENVK
;
A
#
# COMPACT_ATOMS: atom_id res chain seq x y z
N MET A 1 -27.16 23.33 -4.69
CA MET A 1 -25.84 23.41 -5.29
C MET A 1 -24.76 23.52 -4.19
N LYS A 2 -23.75 22.70 -4.29
CA LYS A 2 -22.68 22.67 -3.28
C LYS A 2 -21.59 23.67 -3.69
N ILE A 3 -21.25 24.58 -2.78
CA ILE A 3 -20.20 25.58 -3.03
C ILE A 3 -18.96 25.13 -2.27
N TYR A 4 -17.85 24.99 -2.99
CA TYR A 4 -16.56 24.62 -2.42
C TYR A 4 -15.66 25.83 -2.30
N ASN A 5 -14.90 25.94 -1.21
CA ASN A 5 -13.82 26.92 -1.14
C ASN A 5 -12.61 26.44 -1.95
N GLN A 6 -11.60 27.30 -2.10
CA GLN A 6 -10.41 26.98 -2.91
C GLN A 6 -9.68 25.74 -2.39
N LEU A 7 -9.56 25.58 -1.07
CA LEU A 7 -8.87 24.42 -0.47
C LEU A 7 -9.61 23.13 -0.77
N GLU A 8 -10.95 23.15 -0.70
CA GLU A 8 -11.76 21.96 -1.03
C GLU A 8 -11.61 21.58 -2.49
N VAL A 9 -11.60 22.54 -3.40
CA VAL A 9 -11.41 22.29 -4.83
C VAL A 9 -10.04 21.68 -5.09
N ILE A 10 -8.98 22.24 -4.48
CA ILE A 10 -7.61 21.72 -4.63
C ILE A 10 -7.54 20.27 -4.11
N ALA A 11 -8.15 19.99 -2.96
CA ALA A 11 -8.16 18.65 -2.41
C ALA A 11 -8.87 17.65 -3.33
N VAL A 12 -10.00 18.02 -3.91
CA VAL A 12 -10.73 17.16 -4.85
C VAL A 12 -9.90 16.89 -6.10
N LEU A 13 -9.28 17.93 -6.68
CA LEU A 13 -8.45 17.77 -7.87
C LEU A 13 -7.23 16.87 -7.59
N PHE A 14 -6.63 17.05 -6.43
CA PHE A 14 -5.48 16.23 -6.01
C PHE A 14 -5.86 14.76 -5.89
N LYS A 15 -7.00 14.47 -5.26
CA LYS A 15 -7.52 13.10 -5.13
C LYS A 15 -7.76 12.46 -6.49
N ARG A 16 -8.39 13.20 -7.42
CA ARG A 16 -8.65 12.70 -8.77
C ARG A 16 -7.36 12.38 -9.51
N LYS A 17 -6.35 13.24 -9.36
CA LYS A 17 -5.04 13.04 -10.01
C LYS A 17 -4.36 11.78 -9.48
N ILE A 18 -4.37 11.57 -8.16
CA ILE A 18 -3.79 10.37 -7.56
C ILE A 18 -4.56 9.13 -8.02
N TYR A 19 -5.88 9.17 -7.98
CA TYR A 19 -6.70 8.04 -8.38
C TYR A 19 -6.44 7.63 -9.85
N GLN A 20 -6.31 8.62 -10.73
CA GLN A 20 -5.98 8.34 -12.13
C GLN A 20 -4.61 7.68 -12.27
N LYS A 21 -3.63 8.13 -11.49
CA LYS A 21 -2.30 7.48 -11.48
C LYS A 21 -2.39 6.03 -11.02
N LEU A 22 -3.23 5.74 -10.04
CA LEU A 22 -3.44 4.37 -9.56
C LEU A 22 -4.04 3.49 -10.64
N ILE A 23 -5.04 3.98 -11.35
CA ILE A 23 -5.66 3.27 -12.47
C ILE A 23 -4.63 3.02 -13.58
N ASP A 24 -3.86 4.02 -13.95
CA ASP A 24 -2.83 3.91 -15.00
C ASP A 24 -1.76 2.87 -14.61
N TRP A 25 -1.31 2.91 -13.37
CA TRP A 25 -0.36 1.92 -12.86
C TRP A 25 -0.95 0.51 -12.92
N LYS A 26 -2.19 0.33 -12.45
CA LYS A 26 -2.84 -0.97 -12.46
C LYS A 26 -2.91 -1.56 -13.88
N ASN A 27 -3.27 -0.74 -14.84
CA ASN A 27 -3.46 -1.19 -16.22
C ASN A 27 -2.14 -1.45 -16.96
N ASN A 28 -1.06 -0.74 -16.59
CA ASN A 28 0.16 -0.73 -17.39
C ASN A 28 1.37 -1.37 -16.72
N ALA A 29 1.42 -1.46 -15.38
CA ALA A 29 2.66 -1.81 -14.70
C ALA A 29 2.51 -2.63 -13.41
N ALA A 30 1.30 -2.88 -12.91
CA ALA A 30 1.11 -3.50 -11.60
C ALA A 30 1.74 -4.89 -11.48
N GLY A 31 1.77 -5.65 -12.56
CA GLY A 31 2.38 -6.98 -12.57
C GLY A 31 3.91 -6.95 -12.59
N GLU A 32 4.52 -5.80 -12.85
CA GLU A 32 5.97 -5.65 -13.00
C GLU A 32 6.63 -4.91 -11.86
N LYS A 33 5.90 -4.00 -11.20
CA LYS A 33 6.45 -3.18 -10.12
C LYS A 33 5.37 -2.72 -9.16
N ALA A 34 5.75 -2.52 -7.90
CA ALA A 34 4.92 -1.84 -6.92
C ALA A 34 4.88 -0.34 -7.22
N LEU A 35 3.83 0.32 -6.76
CA LEU A 35 3.71 1.77 -6.86
C LEU A 35 4.01 2.39 -5.49
N MET A 36 4.88 3.40 -5.46
CA MET A 36 5.16 4.17 -4.25
C MET A 36 4.45 5.52 -4.32
N ILE A 37 3.66 5.84 -3.29
CA ILE A 37 3.01 7.14 -3.14
C ILE A 37 3.60 7.84 -1.93
N GLU A 38 4.29 8.94 -2.17
CA GLU A 38 4.89 9.76 -1.13
C GLU A 38 4.12 11.07 -1.00
N GLY A 39 4.11 11.63 0.21
CA GLY A 39 3.48 12.92 0.43
C GLY A 39 3.33 13.24 1.90
N ALA A 40 2.79 14.42 2.18
CA ALA A 40 2.50 14.84 3.54
C ALA A 40 1.39 13.98 4.14
N ARG A 41 1.47 13.73 5.44
CA ARG A 41 0.51 12.87 6.16
C ARG A 41 -0.96 13.26 5.96
N ARG A 42 -1.24 14.56 5.80
CA ARG A 42 -2.60 15.09 5.83
C ARG A 42 -3.27 15.21 4.47
N ILE A 43 -2.69 14.65 3.43
CA ILE A 43 -3.30 14.74 2.09
C ILE A 43 -4.28 13.61 1.79
N GLY A 44 -4.48 12.69 2.74
CA GLY A 44 -5.44 11.60 2.59
C GLY A 44 -5.01 10.50 1.63
N LYS A 45 -3.70 10.29 1.44
CA LYS A 45 -3.19 9.29 0.51
C LYS A 45 -3.62 7.86 0.87
N SER A 46 -3.61 7.51 2.15
CA SER A 46 -4.02 6.18 2.60
C SER A 46 -5.50 5.92 2.29
N THR A 47 -6.34 6.92 2.48
CA THR A 47 -7.78 6.82 2.22
C THR A 47 -8.04 6.61 0.73
N ILE A 48 -7.34 7.34 -0.14
CA ILE A 48 -7.48 7.22 -1.59
C ILE A 48 -7.02 5.83 -2.07
N VAL A 49 -5.89 5.37 -1.56
CA VAL A 49 -5.33 4.07 -1.93
C VAL A 49 -6.29 2.94 -1.50
N GLU A 50 -6.85 3.05 -0.31
CA GLU A 50 -7.80 2.06 0.19
C GLU A 50 -9.09 2.07 -0.61
N GLU A 51 -9.61 3.24 -0.97
CA GLU A 51 -10.77 3.37 -1.84
C GLU A 51 -10.53 2.73 -3.21
N PHE A 52 -9.38 3.00 -3.81
CA PHE A 52 -8.95 2.38 -5.06
C PHE A 52 -8.93 0.84 -4.93
N ALA A 53 -8.34 0.33 -3.85
CA ALA A 53 -8.25 -1.11 -3.62
C ALA A 53 -9.64 -1.74 -3.52
N LYS A 54 -10.56 -1.12 -2.79
CA LYS A 54 -11.95 -1.60 -2.68
C LYS A 54 -12.66 -1.65 -4.02
N ASN A 55 -12.43 -0.65 -4.86
CA ASN A 55 -13.13 -0.51 -6.13
C ASN A 55 -12.57 -1.42 -7.22
N GLU A 56 -11.26 -1.66 -7.22
CA GLU A 56 -10.57 -2.27 -8.35
C GLU A 56 -10.11 -3.71 -8.11
N TYR A 57 -10.19 -4.21 -6.89
CA TYR A 57 -9.72 -5.55 -6.54
C TYR A 57 -10.80 -6.35 -5.82
N LYS A 58 -10.71 -7.67 -5.93
CA LYS A 58 -11.64 -8.57 -5.24
C LYS A 58 -11.49 -8.52 -3.73
N SER A 59 -10.25 -8.41 -3.25
CA SER A 59 -9.96 -8.16 -1.84
C SER A 59 -8.67 -7.36 -1.72
N TYR A 60 -8.47 -6.75 -0.57
CA TYR A 60 -7.23 -6.03 -0.28
C TYR A 60 -6.85 -6.21 1.18
N LEU A 61 -5.55 -6.05 1.43
CA LEU A 61 -4.99 -6.10 2.76
C LEU A 61 -4.13 -4.87 2.95
N LEU A 62 -4.41 -4.09 4.02
CA LEU A 62 -3.62 -2.91 4.33
C LEU A 62 -2.84 -3.15 5.62
N ILE A 63 -1.53 -3.05 5.52
CA ILE A 63 -0.63 -3.14 6.66
C ILE A 63 -0.19 -1.73 7.03
N ASP A 64 -0.65 -1.24 8.19
CA ASP A 64 -0.18 0.03 8.75
C ASP A 64 1.07 -0.24 9.57
N PHE A 65 2.23 0.16 9.05
CA PHE A 65 3.49 -0.11 9.74
C PHE A 65 3.74 0.79 10.95
N ASN A 66 2.86 1.77 11.21
CA ASN A 66 2.88 2.46 12.51
C ASN A 66 2.34 1.57 13.63
N ASP A 67 1.56 0.53 13.29
CA ASP A 67 0.82 -0.29 14.26
C ASP A 67 0.81 -1.77 13.89
N ALA A 68 1.80 -2.23 13.16
CA ALA A 68 1.88 -3.64 12.78
C ALA A 68 2.22 -4.52 13.99
N SER A 69 1.54 -5.66 14.11
CA SER A 69 1.77 -6.61 15.20
C SER A 69 3.15 -7.29 15.06
N ASP A 70 3.61 -7.89 16.16
CA ASP A 70 4.83 -8.68 16.14
C ASP A 70 4.71 -9.87 15.19
N ALA A 71 3.53 -10.49 15.10
CA ALA A 71 3.30 -11.60 14.16
C ALA A 71 3.56 -11.17 12.72
N VAL A 72 3.07 -9.99 12.32
CA VAL A 72 3.31 -9.44 10.98
C VAL A 72 4.79 -9.15 10.77
N LYS A 73 5.43 -8.46 11.72
CA LYS A 73 6.86 -8.13 11.61
C LYS A 73 7.71 -9.39 11.53
N ASN A 74 7.39 -10.40 12.33
CA ASN A 74 8.10 -11.67 12.32
C ASN A 74 7.92 -12.42 10.99
N ALA A 75 6.75 -12.29 10.35
CA ALA A 75 6.53 -12.88 9.03
C ALA A 75 7.54 -12.35 8.02
N PHE A 76 7.77 -11.03 8.01
CA PHE A 76 8.80 -10.44 7.13
C PHE A 76 10.21 -10.91 7.47
N SER A 77 10.49 -11.18 8.74
CA SER A 77 11.83 -11.61 9.17
C SER A 77 12.09 -13.09 8.92
N LEU A 78 11.07 -13.94 9.02
CA LEU A 78 11.25 -15.39 9.07
C LEU A 78 10.76 -16.12 7.82
N TYR A 79 9.80 -15.58 7.08
CA TYR A 79 9.08 -16.36 6.07
C TYR A 79 9.14 -15.81 4.65
N LEU A 80 10.07 -14.91 4.33
CA LEU A 80 10.21 -14.43 2.95
C LEU A 80 10.74 -15.50 1.99
N ASN A 81 11.29 -16.60 2.52
CA ASN A 81 11.68 -17.75 1.71
C ASN A 81 10.61 -18.84 1.66
N ASP A 82 9.49 -18.61 2.35
CA ASP A 82 8.34 -19.49 2.35
C ASP A 82 7.08 -18.62 2.22
N LEU A 83 6.81 -18.15 1.01
CA LEU A 83 5.77 -17.17 0.78
C LEU A 83 4.35 -17.73 1.02
N ASP A 84 4.14 -19.02 0.89
CA ASP A 84 2.86 -19.62 1.24
C ASP A 84 2.55 -19.38 2.72
N THR A 85 3.53 -19.62 3.59
CA THR A 85 3.38 -19.35 5.03
C THR A 85 3.28 -17.85 5.31
N PHE A 86 4.10 -17.03 4.62
CA PHE A 86 4.07 -15.59 4.77
C PHE A 86 2.68 -15.02 4.51
N PHE A 87 2.08 -15.35 3.37
CA PHE A 87 0.76 -14.85 3.01
C PHE A 87 -0.34 -15.44 3.89
N MET A 88 -0.20 -16.68 4.34
CA MET A 88 -1.13 -17.28 5.28
C MET A 88 -1.18 -16.49 6.59
N ILE A 89 -0.01 -16.13 7.14
CA ILE A 89 0.06 -15.35 8.38
C ILE A 89 -0.62 -13.99 8.20
N LEU A 90 -0.35 -13.29 7.09
CA LEU A 90 -1.00 -12.02 6.83
C LEU A 90 -2.52 -12.17 6.72
N SER A 91 -2.98 -13.18 6.01
CA SER A 91 -4.42 -13.43 5.84
C SER A 91 -5.13 -13.69 7.17
N VAL A 92 -4.51 -14.46 8.03
CA VAL A 92 -5.07 -14.78 9.36
C VAL A 92 -5.04 -13.53 10.24
N GLU A 93 -3.93 -12.81 10.28
CA GLU A 93 -3.76 -11.65 11.15
C GLU A 93 -4.74 -10.52 10.82
N TYR A 94 -5.02 -10.31 9.53
CA TYR A 94 -5.93 -9.25 9.09
C TYR A 94 -7.33 -9.76 8.75
N ASN A 95 -7.57 -11.07 8.89
CA ASN A 95 -8.85 -11.70 8.57
C ASN A 95 -9.33 -11.34 7.16
N VAL A 96 -8.43 -11.46 6.18
CA VAL A 96 -8.70 -11.16 4.78
C VAL A 96 -8.30 -12.36 3.94
N GLN A 97 -9.20 -12.79 3.05
CA GLN A 97 -8.86 -13.80 2.06
C GLN A 97 -8.21 -13.14 0.86
N LEU A 98 -7.03 -13.65 0.47
CA LEU A 98 -6.28 -13.16 -0.68
C LEU A 98 -6.50 -14.06 -1.88
N TYR A 99 -6.70 -13.47 -3.06
CA TYR A 99 -6.96 -14.17 -4.31
C TYR A 99 -5.83 -13.87 -5.30
N PRO A 100 -5.06 -14.86 -5.75
CA PRO A 100 -3.99 -14.63 -6.73
C PRO A 100 -4.51 -13.89 -7.96
N LYS A 101 -3.78 -12.86 -8.38
CA LYS A 101 -4.09 -11.99 -9.53
C LYS A 101 -5.33 -11.09 -9.34
N GLU A 102 -6.01 -11.17 -8.20
CA GLU A 102 -7.23 -10.40 -7.96
C GLU A 102 -7.18 -9.59 -6.65
N SER A 103 -6.09 -9.68 -5.88
CA SER A 103 -5.95 -8.96 -4.63
C SER A 103 -4.74 -8.03 -4.65
N ILE A 104 -4.80 -7.01 -3.80
CA ILE A 104 -3.72 -6.04 -3.63
C ILE A 104 -3.34 -5.95 -2.15
N ILE A 105 -2.05 -5.80 -1.88
CA ILE A 105 -1.54 -5.57 -0.54
C ILE A 105 -0.94 -4.17 -0.48
N ILE A 106 -1.39 -3.39 0.50
CA ILE A 106 -0.96 -2.00 0.70
C ILE A 106 -0.02 -1.96 1.89
N PHE A 107 1.20 -1.46 1.67
CA PHE A 107 2.19 -1.20 2.72
C PHE A 107 2.10 0.27 3.09
N ASP A 108 1.37 0.58 4.16
CA ASP A 108 1.10 1.94 4.59
C ASP A 108 2.17 2.40 5.58
N GLU A 109 2.73 3.60 5.34
CA GLU A 109 3.83 4.18 6.12
C GLU A 109 5.03 3.22 6.16
N VAL A 110 5.45 2.77 5.01
CA VAL A 110 6.47 1.71 4.85
C VAL A 110 7.84 2.09 5.42
N GLN A 111 8.14 3.38 5.54
CA GLN A 111 9.40 3.84 6.14
C GLN A 111 9.53 3.47 7.62
N GLN A 112 8.41 3.15 8.28
CA GLN A 112 8.44 2.72 9.69
C GLN A 112 8.95 1.28 9.86
N PHE A 113 9.01 0.52 8.76
CA PHE A 113 9.52 -0.85 8.82
C PHE A 113 10.32 -1.18 7.55
N PRO A 114 11.62 -0.83 7.51
CA PRO A 114 12.44 -0.98 6.30
C PRO A 114 12.50 -2.39 5.71
N LYS A 115 12.34 -3.42 6.53
CA LYS A 115 12.31 -4.81 6.02
C LYS A 115 11.16 -5.04 5.03
N ALA A 116 10.01 -4.40 5.25
CA ALA A 116 8.89 -4.50 4.32
C ALA A 116 9.26 -3.89 2.98
N ARG A 117 9.87 -2.71 2.99
CA ARG A 117 10.31 -2.07 1.75
C ARG A 117 11.34 -2.91 1.00
N GLN A 118 12.27 -3.52 1.71
CA GLN A 118 13.28 -4.40 1.12
C GLN A 118 12.65 -5.64 0.48
N SER A 119 11.52 -6.11 0.98
CA SER A 119 10.85 -7.32 0.50
C SER A 119 10.06 -7.12 -0.79
N ILE A 120 9.73 -5.89 -1.15
CA ILE A 120 8.80 -5.57 -2.24
C ILE A 120 9.24 -6.19 -3.57
N LYS A 121 10.51 -6.09 -3.91
CA LYS A 121 11.01 -6.63 -5.18
C LYS A 121 10.77 -8.13 -5.29
N LYS A 122 11.01 -8.85 -4.22
CA LYS A 122 10.78 -10.29 -4.14
C LYS A 122 9.29 -10.62 -4.25
N LEU A 123 8.44 -9.87 -3.56
CA LEU A 123 7.00 -10.09 -3.56
C LEU A 123 6.39 -9.81 -4.94
N VAL A 124 6.82 -8.74 -5.59
CA VAL A 124 6.38 -8.42 -6.96
C VAL A 124 6.80 -9.54 -7.92
N LYS A 125 8.03 -10.03 -7.79
CA LYS A 125 8.54 -11.12 -8.64
C LYS A 125 7.75 -12.41 -8.45
N ASP A 126 7.29 -12.71 -7.23
CA ASP A 126 6.41 -13.85 -6.96
C ASP A 126 5.12 -13.76 -7.79
N GLY A 127 4.58 -12.57 -7.96
CA GLY A 127 3.50 -12.30 -8.91
C GLY A 127 2.10 -12.66 -8.49
N ARG A 128 1.87 -13.10 -7.24
CA ARG A 128 0.51 -13.45 -6.80
C ARG A 128 -0.39 -12.24 -6.65
N TYR A 129 0.15 -11.14 -6.12
CA TYR A 129 -0.63 -9.94 -5.76
C TYR A 129 0.02 -8.70 -6.31
N ASP A 130 -0.76 -7.61 -6.36
CA ASP A 130 -0.23 -6.29 -6.66
C ASP A 130 0.12 -5.58 -5.36
N TYR A 131 1.04 -4.60 -5.41
CA TYR A 131 1.55 -3.92 -4.21
C TYR A 131 1.58 -2.42 -4.40
N ILE A 132 1.11 -1.69 -3.38
CA ILE A 132 1.28 -0.25 -3.26
C ILE A 132 1.98 0.02 -1.94
N GLU A 133 2.96 0.93 -1.97
CA GLU A 133 3.62 1.44 -0.78
C GLU A 133 3.23 2.89 -0.59
N THR A 134 2.97 3.30 0.65
CA THR A 134 2.85 4.73 0.98
C THR A 134 3.94 5.12 1.96
N GLY A 135 4.35 6.37 1.90
CA GLY A 135 5.33 6.93 2.81
C GLY A 135 5.08 8.41 3.07
N SER A 136 5.49 8.88 4.25
CA SER A 136 5.36 10.27 4.64
C SER A 136 6.71 10.97 4.46
N LEU A 137 6.73 12.04 3.69
CA LEU A 137 7.95 12.82 3.43
C LEU A 137 8.58 13.38 4.70
N ILE A 138 7.75 13.74 5.68
CA ILE A 138 8.24 14.27 6.97
C ILE A 138 9.07 13.22 7.70
N SER A 139 8.55 11.99 7.79
CA SER A 139 9.26 10.89 8.44
C SER A 139 10.55 10.54 7.72
N ILE A 140 10.57 10.58 6.39
CA ILE A 140 11.77 10.34 5.58
C ILE A 140 12.85 11.38 5.91
N LYS A 141 12.48 12.66 6.00
CA LYS A 141 13.43 13.73 6.36
C LYS A 141 14.04 13.53 7.73
N GLU A 142 13.26 13.10 8.71
CA GLU A 142 13.75 12.85 10.06
C GLU A 142 14.78 11.73 10.08
N ASN A 143 14.62 10.73 9.25
CA ASN A 143 15.50 9.57 9.17
C ASN A 143 16.84 9.87 8.47
N VAL A 144 16.94 10.96 7.75
CA VAL A 144 18.13 11.35 7.01
C VAL A 144 19.16 12.10 7.90
N LYS A 145 18.73 12.54 9.05
CA LYS A 145 19.66 13.21 9.98
C LYS A 145 20.74 12.21 10.50
#